data_2d03170070604885b3ce65847a53fb24
#
_entry.id   2d03170070604885b3ce65847a53fb24
#
_cell.length_a   1.000
_cell.length_b   1.000
_cell.length_c   1.000
_cell.angle_alpha   90.00
_cell.angle_beta   90.00
_cell.angle_gamma   90.00
#
_symmetry.space_group_name_H-M   'P 1'
#
loop_
_entity.id
_entity.type
_entity.pdbx_description
1 polymer ?
#
loop_
_entity_poly.entity_id
_entity_poly.type
_entity_poly.pdbx_seq_one_letter_code
_entity_poly.pdbx_strand_id
1 'polypeptide(L)'
;MHTIGKILKTIREERGLQLRQVAIESNIDLTLLSRVENGKRMPSESLLIKLAETYGLDSNLLVLQLVSDKILEISEQYPDHTIEALKVAQEKARLGERYISFFMNSFISRPIGLESRRYIGNKTKLTDWIMETIRRECPDAHSFCDIFAGTGAVAGKAIPYYDQVIFNDLLCANRVIYQGFFEKGEWNRDKLCTILDEYNHTDYNSLEDNYFSINFGGKYFDYGVSKLIGYVRQNIEDRRGELTDKEYNILLSTLIYNMDRIANTVGHFDAYIQGKEIEKKSLTLRLIDARSCDNVAIYQENSNT
;
A
#
# COMPACT_ATOMS: atom_id res chain seq x y z
N MET A 1 -1.28 35.93 -9.28
CA MET A 1 -2.09 36.47 -10.40
C MET A 1 -2.53 35.33 -11.28
N HIS A 2 -3.83 35.07 -11.37
CA HIS A 2 -4.39 33.92 -12.08
C HIS A 2 -4.09 33.99 -13.57
N THR A 3 -3.45 32.94 -14.11
CA THR A 3 -3.01 32.85 -15.51
C THR A 3 -4.18 32.89 -16.48
N ILE A 4 -5.31 32.24 -16.13
CA ILE A 4 -6.52 32.23 -16.96
C ILE A 4 -7.04 33.63 -17.29
N GLY A 5 -7.00 34.55 -16.32
CA GLY A 5 -7.43 35.94 -16.55
C GLY A 5 -6.56 36.64 -17.60
N LYS A 6 -5.25 36.44 -17.56
CA LYS A 6 -4.32 36.98 -18.58
C LYS A 6 -4.58 36.39 -19.95
N ILE A 7 -4.81 35.07 -20.02
CA ILE A 7 -5.10 34.38 -21.28
C ILE A 7 -6.37 34.96 -21.93
N LEU A 8 -7.45 35.10 -21.16
CA LEU A 8 -8.71 35.70 -21.65
C LEU A 8 -8.52 37.12 -22.17
N LYS A 9 -7.76 37.93 -21.43
CA LYS A 9 -7.44 39.30 -21.84
C LYS A 9 -6.64 39.34 -23.14
N THR A 10 -5.60 38.52 -23.26
CA THR A 10 -4.78 38.41 -24.47
C THR A 10 -5.62 38.00 -25.68
N ILE A 11 -6.47 36.96 -25.53
CA ILE A 11 -7.38 36.52 -26.61
C ILE A 11 -8.30 37.64 -27.07
N ARG A 12 -8.88 38.41 -26.15
CA ARG A 12 -9.73 39.55 -26.43
C ARG A 12 -8.99 40.63 -27.22
N GLU A 13 -7.77 40.98 -26.74
CA GLU A 13 -6.96 42.05 -27.33
C GLU A 13 -6.43 41.67 -28.72
N GLU A 14 -5.98 40.45 -28.94
CA GLU A 14 -5.52 39.92 -30.22
C GLU A 14 -6.67 39.94 -31.28
N ARG A 15 -7.92 39.81 -30.84
CA ARG A 15 -9.11 39.89 -31.71
C ARG A 15 -9.62 41.34 -31.92
N GLY A 16 -8.94 42.29 -31.29
CA GLY A 16 -9.35 43.70 -31.38
C GLY A 16 -10.68 44.04 -30.70
N LEU A 17 -11.16 43.16 -29.81
CA LEU A 17 -12.45 43.34 -29.14
C LEU A 17 -12.31 44.22 -27.90
N GLN A 18 -13.30 45.14 -27.75
CA GLN A 18 -13.38 45.90 -26.49
C GLN A 18 -14.05 45.05 -25.41
N LEU A 19 -13.65 45.27 -24.15
CA LEU A 19 -14.21 44.56 -22.99
C LEU A 19 -15.71 44.62 -22.92
N ARG A 20 -16.30 45.79 -23.26
CA ARG A 20 -17.75 46.02 -23.27
C ARG A 20 -18.48 45.19 -24.37
N GLN A 21 -17.84 44.99 -25.53
CA GLN A 21 -18.38 44.15 -26.59
C GLN A 21 -18.49 42.71 -26.14
N VAL A 22 -17.40 42.17 -25.62
CA VAL A 22 -17.37 40.78 -25.10
C VAL A 22 -18.39 40.58 -23.96
N ALA A 23 -18.51 41.56 -23.07
CA ALA A 23 -19.46 41.50 -21.96
C ALA A 23 -20.93 41.40 -22.46
N ILE A 24 -21.26 42.17 -23.54
CA ILE A 24 -22.59 42.12 -24.14
C ILE A 24 -22.82 40.80 -24.89
N GLU A 25 -21.89 40.37 -25.74
CA GLU A 25 -22.01 39.16 -26.54
C GLU A 25 -22.09 37.89 -25.69
N SER A 26 -21.32 37.83 -24.65
CA SER A 26 -21.31 36.66 -23.72
C SER A 26 -22.38 36.73 -22.62
N ASN A 27 -23.15 37.81 -22.56
CA ASN A 27 -24.11 38.08 -21.49
C ASN A 27 -23.46 37.95 -20.09
N ILE A 28 -22.31 38.62 -19.90
CA ILE A 28 -21.55 38.67 -18.67
C ILE A 28 -21.48 40.10 -18.16
N ASP A 29 -21.59 40.28 -16.85
CA ASP A 29 -21.40 41.60 -16.24
C ASP A 29 -20.02 42.19 -16.54
N LEU A 30 -19.94 43.42 -16.99
CA LEU A 30 -18.72 44.11 -17.40
C LEU A 30 -17.71 44.19 -16.26
N THR A 31 -18.16 44.46 -15.03
CA THR A 31 -17.32 44.58 -13.85
C THR A 31 -16.73 43.21 -13.49
N LEU A 32 -17.53 42.15 -13.58
CA LEU A 32 -17.11 40.78 -13.36
C LEU A 32 -16.02 40.39 -14.38
N LEU A 33 -16.27 40.59 -15.68
CA LEU A 33 -15.30 40.28 -16.74
C LEU A 33 -13.97 41.03 -16.51
N SER A 34 -14.06 42.34 -16.18
CA SER A 34 -12.87 43.15 -15.88
C SER A 34 -12.08 42.62 -14.70
N ARG A 35 -12.76 42.18 -13.62
CA ARG A 35 -12.08 41.58 -12.45
C ARG A 35 -11.40 40.27 -12.78
N VAL A 36 -12.01 39.45 -13.63
CA VAL A 36 -11.46 38.17 -14.09
C VAL A 36 -10.21 38.40 -14.94
N GLU A 37 -10.27 39.25 -15.97
CA GLU A 37 -9.14 39.54 -16.85
C GLU A 37 -7.95 40.16 -16.11
N ASN A 38 -8.20 40.95 -15.09
CA ASN A 38 -7.16 41.55 -14.25
C ASN A 38 -6.69 40.62 -13.10
N GLY A 39 -7.13 39.36 -13.05
CA GLY A 39 -6.72 38.38 -12.05
C GLY A 39 -7.18 38.70 -10.61
N LYS A 40 -8.20 39.59 -10.46
CA LYS A 40 -8.78 39.96 -9.17
C LYS A 40 -9.89 39.01 -8.73
N ARG A 41 -10.34 38.13 -9.62
CA ARG A 41 -11.36 37.12 -9.35
C ARG A 41 -11.17 35.92 -10.25
N MET A 42 -11.25 34.73 -9.67
CA MET A 42 -11.28 33.47 -10.40
C MET A 42 -12.61 33.35 -11.15
N PRO A 43 -12.61 32.99 -12.44
CA PRO A 43 -13.83 32.74 -13.17
C PRO A 43 -14.54 31.46 -12.70
N SER A 44 -15.84 31.37 -12.89
CA SER A 44 -16.57 30.11 -12.80
C SER A 44 -16.44 29.34 -14.11
N GLU A 45 -16.65 28.02 -14.06
CA GLU A 45 -16.67 27.17 -15.25
C GLU A 45 -17.74 27.65 -16.24
N SER A 46 -18.95 27.97 -15.75
CA SER A 46 -20.05 28.49 -16.58
C SER A 46 -19.71 29.81 -17.29
N LEU A 47 -18.89 30.64 -16.67
CA LEU A 47 -18.40 31.88 -17.29
C LEU A 47 -17.38 31.56 -18.40
N LEU A 48 -16.48 30.58 -18.18
CA LEU A 48 -15.50 30.16 -19.18
C LEU A 48 -16.18 29.53 -20.40
N ILE A 49 -17.24 28.75 -20.22
CA ILE A 49 -18.01 28.16 -21.32
C ILE A 49 -18.60 29.27 -22.22
N LYS A 50 -19.24 30.28 -21.63
CA LYS A 50 -19.78 31.42 -22.39
C LYS A 50 -18.71 32.21 -23.12
N LEU A 51 -17.56 32.44 -22.49
CA LEU A 51 -16.44 33.12 -23.18
C LEU A 51 -15.82 32.25 -24.27
N ALA A 52 -15.74 30.95 -24.09
CA ALA A 52 -15.29 30.00 -25.10
C ALA A 52 -16.19 30.06 -26.33
N GLU A 53 -17.51 30.05 -26.17
CA GLU A 53 -18.49 30.21 -27.25
C GLU A 53 -18.30 31.56 -27.98
N THR A 54 -18.19 32.66 -27.21
CA THR A 54 -17.98 34.01 -27.77
C THR A 54 -16.67 34.11 -28.56
N TYR A 55 -15.63 33.45 -28.08
CA TYR A 55 -14.32 33.41 -28.72
C TYR A 55 -14.16 32.26 -29.72
N GLY A 56 -15.12 31.38 -29.94
CA GLY A 56 -14.98 30.20 -30.80
C GLY A 56 -13.81 29.30 -30.40
N LEU A 57 -13.65 29.06 -29.13
CA LEU A 57 -12.60 28.24 -28.53
C LEU A 57 -13.17 26.97 -27.95
N ASP A 58 -12.29 25.95 -27.78
CA ASP A 58 -12.64 24.77 -27.00
C ASP A 58 -12.72 25.13 -25.51
N SER A 59 -13.91 25.00 -24.93
CA SER A 59 -14.14 25.29 -23.50
C SER A 59 -13.31 24.40 -22.59
N ASN A 60 -13.00 23.15 -23.00
CA ASN A 60 -12.20 22.22 -22.20
C ASN A 60 -10.80 22.75 -21.92
N LEU A 61 -10.19 23.46 -22.90
CA LEU A 61 -8.86 24.05 -22.70
C LEU A 61 -8.90 25.17 -21.66
N LEU A 62 -9.94 25.99 -21.65
CA LEU A 62 -10.09 27.05 -20.65
C LEU A 62 -10.40 26.49 -19.25
N VAL A 63 -11.22 25.44 -19.19
CA VAL A 63 -11.49 24.74 -17.91
C VAL A 63 -10.24 24.06 -17.38
N LEU A 64 -9.45 23.40 -18.23
CA LEU A 64 -8.18 22.81 -17.84
C LEU A 64 -7.23 23.87 -17.24
N GLN A 65 -7.14 25.06 -17.87
CA GLN A 65 -6.33 26.15 -17.34
C GLN A 65 -6.85 26.67 -15.99
N LEU A 66 -8.17 26.77 -15.82
CA LEU A 66 -8.79 27.13 -14.53
C LEU A 66 -8.41 26.12 -13.43
N VAL A 67 -8.47 24.82 -13.73
CA VAL A 67 -8.10 23.76 -12.78
C VAL A 67 -6.60 23.87 -12.43
N SER A 68 -5.75 24.09 -13.42
CA SER A 68 -4.32 24.32 -13.22
C SER A 68 -4.04 25.52 -12.30
N ASP A 69 -4.72 26.66 -12.52
CA ASP A 69 -4.56 27.85 -11.66
C ASP A 69 -5.00 27.58 -10.20
N LYS A 70 -6.08 26.81 -10.02
CA LYS A 70 -6.50 26.40 -8.66
C LYS A 70 -5.48 25.49 -7.98
N ILE A 71 -4.86 24.59 -8.71
CA ILE A 71 -3.81 23.72 -8.18
C ILE A 71 -2.60 24.57 -7.76
N LEU A 72 -2.23 25.56 -8.56
CA LEU A 72 -1.14 26.49 -8.23
C LEU A 72 -1.44 27.32 -6.98
N GLU A 73 -2.67 27.79 -6.81
CA GLU A 73 -3.11 28.51 -5.60
C GLU A 73 -2.98 27.63 -4.34
N ILE A 74 -3.38 26.36 -4.43
CA ILE A 74 -3.18 25.38 -3.36
C ILE A 74 -1.69 25.12 -3.12
N SER A 75 -0.90 25.06 -4.18
CA SER A 75 0.56 24.89 -4.11
C SER A 75 1.26 26.00 -3.33
N GLU A 76 0.82 27.24 -3.51
CA GLU A 76 1.36 28.38 -2.77
C GLU A 76 1.01 28.30 -1.26
N GLN A 77 -0.15 27.72 -0.91
CA GLN A 77 -0.56 27.54 0.49
C GLN A 77 0.13 26.34 1.17
N TYR A 78 0.42 25.27 0.42
CA TYR A 78 0.97 24.02 0.94
C TYR A 78 2.15 23.52 0.08
N PRO A 79 3.28 24.27 0.01
CA PRO A 79 4.37 24.00 -0.94
C PRO A 79 5.00 22.61 -0.76
N ASP A 80 5.16 22.17 0.49
CA ASP A 80 5.80 20.90 0.82
C ASP A 80 4.95 19.66 0.52
N HIS A 81 3.64 19.83 0.30
CA HIS A 81 2.70 18.71 0.16
C HIS A 81 2.04 18.60 -1.22
N THR A 82 2.19 19.61 -2.08
CA THR A 82 1.40 19.72 -3.32
C THR A 82 1.68 18.57 -4.29
N ILE A 83 2.94 18.23 -4.51
CA ILE A 83 3.32 17.17 -5.47
C ILE A 83 2.79 15.82 -5.01
N GLU A 84 2.90 15.54 -3.72
CA GLU A 84 2.40 14.29 -3.16
C GLU A 84 0.87 14.24 -3.17
N ALA A 85 0.20 15.36 -2.86
CA ALA A 85 -1.25 15.47 -2.95
C ALA A 85 -1.77 15.28 -4.38
N LEU A 86 -1.05 15.73 -5.40
CA LEU A 86 -1.40 15.49 -6.81
C LEU A 86 -1.31 14.02 -7.19
N LYS A 87 -0.29 13.31 -6.75
CA LYS A 87 -0.17 11.85 -6.95
C LYS A 87 -1.33 11.11 -6.28
N VAL A 88 -1.65 11.48 -5.04
CA VAL A 88 -2.80 10.92 -4.31
C VAL A 88 -4.11 11.20 -5.03
N ALA A 89 -4.31 12.41 -5.55
CA ALA A 89 -5.51 12.76 -6.31
C ALA A 89 -5.63 11.98 -7.63
N GLN A 90 -4.52 11.78 -8.33
CA GLN A 90 -4.45 10.97 -9.54
C GLN A 90 -4.82 9.51 -9.25
N GLU A 91 -4.27 8.93 -8.19
CA GLU A 91 -4.57 7.57 -7.78
C GLU A 91 -6.04 7.41 -7.34
N LYS A 92 -6.56 8.40 -6.62
CA LYS A 92 -7.98 8.47 -6.25
C LYS A 92 -8.90 8.49 -7.47
N ALA A 93 -8.55 9.26 -8.49
CA ALA A 93 -9.30 9.31 -9.74
C ALA A 93 -9.25 7.97 -10.50
N ARG A 94 -8.09 7.27 -10.47
CA ARG A 94 -7.90 5.96 -11.11
C ARG A 94 -8.68 4.85 -10.42
N LEU A 95 -8.73 4.84 -9.09
CA LEU A 95 -9.35 3.78 -8.29
C LEU A 95 -10.86 4.01 -8.05
N GLY A 96 -11.36 5.24 -8.20
CA GLY A 96 -12.77 5.56 -7.95
C GLY A 96 -13.22 5.19 -6.53
N GLU A 97 -14.33 4.45 -6.42
CA GLU A 97 -14.87 4.03 -5.11
C GLU A 97 -13.92 3.10 -4.32
N ARG A 98 -13.02 2.38 -5.00
CA ARG A 98 -12.03 1.52 -4.35
C ARG A 98 -10.93 2.32 -3.63
N TYR A 99 -10.79 3.62 -3.93
CA TYR A 99 -9.77 4.46 -3.31
C TYR A 99 -9.90 4.51 -1.79
N ILE A 100 -11.10 4.56 -1.25
CA ILE A 100 -11.31 4.62 0.21
C ILE A 100 -10.79 3.36 0.87
N SER A 101 -11.07 2.17 0.34
CA SER A 101 -10.56 0.91 0.89
C SER A 101 -9.04 0.80 0.71
N PHE A 102 -8.51 1.19 -0.44
CA PHE A 102 -7.06 1.27 -0.68
C PHE A 102 -6.37 2.23 0.30
N PHE A 103 -6.90 3.44 0.45
CA PHE A 103 -6.36 4.47 1.36
C PHE A 103 -6.45 4.03 2.82
N MET A 104 -7.59 3.48 3.24
CA MET A 104 -7.77 2.97 4.60
C MET A 104 -6.85 1.78 4.87
N ASN A 105 -6.66 0.87 3.92
CA ASN A 105 -5.72 -0.23 4.05
C ASN A 105 -4.26 0.24 4.13
N SER A 106 -3.89 1.31 3.42
CA SER A 106 -2.53 1.86 3.48
C SER A 106 -2.26 2.74 4.71
N PHE A 107 -3.26 3.46 5.22
CA PHE A 107 -3.10 4.43 6.32
C PHE A 107 -3.48 3.86 7.70
N ILE A 108 -4.50 3.03 7.80
CA ILE A 108 -4.99 2.50 9.08
C ILE A 108 -4.28 1.22 9.49
N SER A 109 -3.85 0.41 8.53
CA SER A 109 -3.10 -0.78 8.84
C SER A 109 -1.60 -0.48 8.85
N ARG A 110 -1.05 -0.25 10.03
CA ARG A 110 0.41 -0.39 10.21
C ARG A 110 0.82 -1.72 9.57
N PRO A 111 1.89 -1.75 8.76
CA PRO A 111 2.40 -3.01 8.22
C PRO A 111 2.57 -4.03 9.34
N ILE A 112 2.34 -5.28 9.03
CA ILE A 112 2.47 -6.34 10.04
C ILE A 112 3.96 -6.55 10.32
N GLY A 113 4.38 -6.24 11.55
CA GLY A 113 5.75 -6.48 11.98
C GLY A 113 6.02 -7.97 12.22
N LEU A 114 7.30 -8.34 12.16
CA LEU A 114 7.77 -9.70 12.38
C LEU A 114 7.32 -10.27 13.76
N GLU A 115 7.25 -9.42 14.75
CA GLU A 115 6.83 -9.73 16.11
C GLU A 115 5.35 -10.12 16.25
N SER A 116 4.54 -9.83 15.23
CA SER A 116 3.08 -10.04 15.26
C SER A 116 2.66 -11.50 15.12
N ARG A 117 3.60 -12.42 14.82
CA ARG A 117 3.32 -13.84 14.64
C ARG A 117 2.94 -14.52 15.96
N ARG A 118 1.84 -15.26 15.92
CA ARG A 118 1.43 -16.15 17.01
C ARG A 118 2.27 -17.42 16.96
N TYR A 119 3.16 -17.59 17.92
CA TYR A 119 4.05 -18.76 17.98
C TYR A 119 4.42 -19.07 19.42
N ILE A 120 4.35 -20.36 19.80
CA ILE A 120 4.78 -20.82 21.13
C ILE A 120 6.29 -20.65 21.23
N GLY A 121 6.75 -19.99 22.30
CA GLY A 121 8.16 -19.72 22.49
C GLY A 121 8.69 -18.45 21.80
N ASN A 122 7.80 -17.59 21.29
CA ASN A 122 8.16 -16.28 20.74
C ASN A 122 8.95 -15.46 21.78
N LYS A 123 10.15 -15.01 21.40
CA LYS A 123 11.09 -14.27 22.24
C LYS A 123 10.91 -12.75 22.17
N THR A 124 9.91 -12.24 21.46
CA THR A 124 9.73 -10.79 21.18
C THR A 124 9.84 -9.92 22.43
N LYS A 125 9.30 -10.35 23.56
CA LYS A 125 9.37 -9.60 24.83
C LYS A 125 10.74 -9.60 25.48
N LEU A 126 11.63 -10.48 25.06
CA LEU A 126 12.98 -10.66 25.62
C LEU A 126 14.06 -10.13 24.68
N THR A 127 13.74 -9.72 23.45
CA THR A 127 14.74 -9.35 22.43
C THR A 127 15.66 -8.22 22.87
N ASP A 128 15.15 -7.20 23.55
CA ASP A 128 15.97 -6.08 24.03
C ASP A 128 16.98 -6.54 25.06
N TRP A 129 16.55 -7.31 26.05
CA TRP A 129 17.43 -7.89 27.08
C TRP A 129 18.45 -8.86 26.47
N ILE A 130 18.05 -9.72 25.54
CA ILE A 130 18.93 -10.64 24.80
C ILE A 130 20.03 -9.86 24.09
N MET A 131 19.64 -8.84 23.29
CA MET A 131 20.60 -8.04 22.53
C MET A 131 21.54 -7.24 23.41
N GLU A 132 21.04 -6.65 24.50
CA GLU A 132 21.88 -5.95 25.49
C GLU A 132 22.91 -6.90 26.10
N THR A 133 22.48 -8.10 26.48
CA THR A 133 23.36 -9.11 27.06
C THR A 133 24.44 -9.56 26.08
N ILE A 134 24.05 -9.90 24.82
CA ILE A 134 25.02 -10.38 23.82
C ILE A 134 26.03 -9.27 23.48
N ARG A 135 25.62 -8.04 23.32
CA ARG A 135 26.53 -6.92 23.02
C ARG A 135 27.47 -6.59 24.16
N ARG A 136 27.05 -6.83 25.40
CA ARG A 136 27.92 -6.67 26.58
C ARG A 136 28.96 -7.80 26.69
N GLU A 137 28.54 -9.04 26.43
CA GLU A 137 29.43 -10.21 26.57
C GLU A 137 30.34 -10.44 25.35
N CYS A 138 29.89 -9.98 24.15
CA CYS A 138 30.62 -10.13 22.90
C CYS A 138 30.73 -8.78 22.16
N PRO A 139 31.43 -7.77 22.73
CA PRO A 139 31.47 -6.41 22.19
C PRO A 139 32.15 -6.30 20.83
N ASP A 140 33.08 -7.20 20.51
CA ASP A 140 33.85 -7.20 19.24
C ASP A 140 33.24 -8.11 18.16
N ALA A 141 32.03 -8.62 18.36
CA ALA A 141 31.38 -9.47 17.37
C ALA A 141 30.85 -8.64 16.19
N HIS A 142 31.26 -8.99 14.99
CA HIS A 142 30.81 -8.36 13.74
C HIS A 142 29.68 -9.12 13.04
N SER A 143 29.47 -10.38 13.38
CA SER A 143 28.43 -11.22 12.80
C SER A 143 27.55 -11.85 13.88
N PHE A 144 26.28 -12.05 13.53
CA PHE A 144 25.29 -12.69 14.38
C PHE A 144 24.61 -13.84 13.63
N CYS A 145 24.55 -15.02 14.22
CA CYS A 145 23.89 -16.19 13.63
C CYS A 145 22.86 -16.76 14.61
N ASP A 146 21.60 -16.76 14.16
CA ASP A 146 20.50 -17.45 14.87
C ASP A 146 20.23 -18.78 14.16
N ILE A 147 20.81 -19.85 14.71
CA ILE A 147 20.78 -21.19 14.09
C ILE A 147 19.43 -21.89 14.26
N PHE A 148 18.56 -21.41 15.15
CA PHE A 148 17.19 -21.87 15.37
C PHE A 148 16.25 -20.67 15.44
N ALA A 149 16.22 -19.86 14.38
CA ALA A 149 15.63 -18.53 14.38
C ALA A 149 14.11 -18.52 14.64
N GLY A 150 13.38 -19.59 14.35
CA GLY A 150 11.96 -19.73 14.67
C GLY A 150 11.10 -18.59 14.09
N THR A 151 10.64 -17.68 14.95
CA THR A 151 9.92 -16.48 14.47
C THR A 151 10.83 -15.42 13.84
N GLY A 152 12.15 -15.55 13.95
CA GLY A 152 13.13 -14.56 13.51
C GLY A 152 13.27 -13.33 14.42
N ALA A 153 12.59 -13.31 15.57
CA ALA A 153 12.51 -12.12 16.42
C ALA A 153 13.87 -11.65 16.93
N VAL A 154 14.75 -12.58 17.32
CA VAL A 154 16.10 -12.26 17.85
C VAL A 154 17.00 -11.80 16.71
N ALA A 155 17.11 -12.58 15.63
CA ALA A 155 17.91 -12.21 14.47
C ALA A 155 17.42 -10.91 13.81
N GLY A 156 16.10 -10.70 13.71
CA GLY A 156 15.54 -9.45 13.20
C GLY A 156 15.90 -8.23 14.05
N LYS A 157 16.00 -8.40 15.37
CA LYS A 157 16.47 -7.36 16.29
C LYS A 157 17.97 -7.10 16.15
N ALA A 158 18.75 -8.10 15.71
CA ALA A 158 20.20 -8.01 15.54
C ALA A 158 20.62 -7.21 14.28
N ILE A 159 19.77 -7.12 13.25
CA ILE A 159 20.10 -6.49 11.94
C ILE A 159 20.79 -5.12 12.08
N PRO A 160 20.32 -4.16 12.89
CA PRO A 160 20.95 -2.84 12.98
C PRO A 160 22.27 -2.80 13.75
N TYR A 161 22.71 -3.91 14.33
CA TYR A 161 23.88 -3.93 15.22
C TYR A 161 25.07 -4.71 14.68
N TYR A 162 24.90 -5.51 13.61
CA TYR A 162 25.94 -6.39 13.09
C TYR A 162 26.13 -6.19 11.59
N ASP A 163 27.37 -6.36 11.14
CA ASP A 163 27.75 -6.26 9.71
C ASP A 163 27.15 -7.42 8.90
N GLN A 164 26.89 -8.56 9.55
CA GLN A 164 26.20 -9.71 8.96
C GLN A 164 25.28 -10.37 9.97
N VAL A 165 24.03 -10.63 9.54
CA VAL A 165 23.05 -11.39 10.34
C VAL A 165 22.57 -12.59 9.53
N ILE A 166 22.68 -13.76 10.15
CA ILE A 166 22.32 -15.04 9.56
C ILE A 166 21.09 -15.60 10.28
N PHE A 167 20.06 -15.87 9.48
CA PHE A 167 18.86 -16.60 9.90
C PHE A 167 18.98 -18.03 9.41
N ASN A 168 18.84 -19.01 10.29
CA ASN A 168 18.68 -20.40 9.90
C ASN A 168 17.49 -21.03 10.60
N ASP A 169 16.68 -21.78 9.88
CA ASP A 169 15.60 -22.59 10.44
C ASP A 169 15.26 -23.74 9.50
N LEU A 170 14.91 -24.89 10.03
CA LEU A 170 14.58 -26.08 9.23
C LEU A 170 13.26 -25.92 8.47
N LEU A 171 12.31 -25.12 8.99
CA LEU A 171 10.98 -24.98 8.43
C LEU A 171 10.96 -24.06 7.20
N CYS A 172 10.51 -24.59 6.07
CA CYS A 172 10.36 -23.86 4.82
C CYS A 172 9.51 -22.57 5.00
N ALA A 173 8.44 -22.62 5.80
CA ALA A 173 7.61 -21.47 6.08
C ALA A 173 8.38 -20.33 6.76
N ASN A 174 9.32 -20.65 7.67
CA ASN A 174 10.15 -19.67 8.34
C ASN A 174 11.12 -19.01 7.36
N ARG A 175 11.77 -19.81 6.50
CA ARG A 175 12.62 -19.28 5.41
C ARG A 175 11.86 -18.30 4.53
N VAL A 176 10.68 -18.66 4.04
CA VAL A 176 9.84 -17.79 3.21
C VAL A 176 9.52 -16.47 3.94
N ILE A 177 9.23 -16.55 5.24
CA ILE A 177 8.97 -15.36 6.07
C ILE A 177 10.21 -14.46 6.14
N TYR A 178 11.40 -15.00 6.44
CA TYR A 178 12.61 -14.18 6.51
C TYR A 178 12.94 -13.56 5.14
N GLN A 179 12.75 -14.30 4.06
CA GLN A 179 12.90 -13.79 2.69
C GLN A 179 11.91 -12.66 2.40
N GLY A 180 10.64 -12.82 2.77
CA GLY A 180 9.63 -11.78 2.64
C GLY A 180 9.98 -10.52 3.42
N PHE A 181 10.44 -10.65 4.66
CA PHE A 181 10.77 -9.49 5.50
C PHE A 181 12.10 -8.83 5.14
N PHE A 182 13.18 -9.61 4.92
CA PHE A 182 14.54 -9.07 4.99
C PHE A 182 15.42 -9.34 3.77
N GLU A 183 15.08 -10.32 2.90
CA GLU A 183 15.91 -10.64 1.74
C GLU A 183 16.13 -9.40 0.88
N LYS A 184 17.36 -9.24 0.37
CA LYS A 184 17.69 -8.19 -0.58
C LYS A 184 16.93 -8.42 -1.90
N GLY A 185 16.35 -7.37 -2.44
CA GLY A 185 15.63 -7.44 -3.72
C GLY A 185 14.75 -6.22 -3.94
N GLU A 186 14.47 -5.96 -5.19
CA GLU A 186 13.52 -4.93 -5.59
C GLU A 186 12.09 -5.44 -5.47
N TRP A 187 11.20 -4.58 -5.02
CA TRP A 187 9.77 -4.84 -4.93
C TRP A 187 8.96 -3.56 -5.02
N ASN A 188 7.75 -3.66 -5.52
CA ASN A 188 6.85 -2.53 -5.67
C ASN A 188 5.68 -2.65 -4.69
N ARG A 189 5.67 -1.75 -3.69
CA ARG A 189 4.63 -1.72 -2.66
C ARG A 189 3.24 -1.53 -3.25
N ASP A 190 3.08 -0.61 -4.19
CA ASP A 190 1.76 -0.25 -4.74
C ASP A 190 1.18 -1.40 -5.56
N LYS A 191 2.02 -2.10 -6.33
CA LYS A 191 1.66 -3.34 -7.03
C LYS A 191 1.15 -4.40 -6.07
N LEU A 192 1.88 -4.65 -4.97
CA LEU A 192 1.47 -5.64 -3.98
C LEU A 192 0.19 -5.24 -3.24
N CYS A 193 0.03 -3.96 -2.90
CA CYS A 193 -1.19 -3.46 -2.30
C CYS A 193 -2.40 -3.63 -3.24
N THR A 194 -2.23 -3.39 -4.55
CA THR A 194 -3.28 -3.62 -5.56
C THR A 194 -3.69 -5.10 -5.62
N ILE A 195 -2.71 -6.01 -5.62
CA ILE A 195 -2.98 -7.46 -5.59
C ILE A 195 -3.72 -7.87 -4.30
N LEU A 196 -3.30 -7.35 -3.15
CA LEU A 196 -3.97 -7.62 -1.88
C LEU A 196 -5.40 -7.07 -1.84
N ASP A 197 -5.63 -5.91 -2.47
CA ASP A 197 -6.97 -5.33 -2.59
C ASP A 197 -7.90 -6.21 -3.43
N GLU A 198 -7.41 -6.77 -4.54
CA GLU A 198 -8.14 -7.77 -5.34
C GLU A 198 -8.56 -8.97 -4.48
N TYR A 199 -7.65 -9.51 -3.68
CA TYR A 199 -7.93 -10.63 -2.79
C TYR A 199 -8.94 -10.28 -1.69
N ASN A 200 -8.82 -9.09 -1.11
CA ASN A 200 -9.72 -8.63 -0.05
C ASN A 200 -11.17 -8.39 -0.54
N HIS A 201 -11.36 -8.15 -1.84
CA HIS A 201 -12.68 -7.98 -2.47
C HIS A 201 -13.21 -9.26 -3.13
N THR A 202 -12.48 -10.37 -3.04
CA THR A 202 -12.94 -11.65 -3.59
C THR A 202 -14.11 -12.21 -2.78
N ASP A 203 -15.25 -12.46 -3.44
CA ASP A 203 -16.38 -13.16 -2.81
C ASP A 203 -16.06 -14.66 -2.70
N TYR A 204 -15.74 -15.09 -1.49
CA TYR A 204 -15.43 -16.50 -1.21
C TYR A 204 -16.63 -17.44 -1.36
N ASN A 205 -17.87 -16.93 -1.40
CA ASN A 205 -19.04 -17.77 -1.63
C ASN A 205 -19.12 -18.24 -3.10
N SER A 206 -18.50 -17.51 -4.03
CA SER A 206 -18.41 -17.88 -5.44
C SER A 206 -17.27 -18.84 -5.75
N LEU A 207 -16.36 -19.08 -4.80
CA LEU A 207 -15.21 -19.95 -5.00
C LEU A 207 -15.55 -21.44 -4.89
N GLU A 208 -14.94 -22.23 -5.75
CA GLU A 208 -14.98 -23.69 -5.66
C GLU A 208 -14.15 -24.21 -4.48
N ASP A 209 -14.41 -25.46 -4.11
CA ASP A 209 -13.60 -26.14 -3.10
C ASP A 209 -12.19 -26.40 -3.65
N ASN A 210 -11.22 -26.30 -2.75
CA ASN A 210 -9.82 -26.49 -3.05
C ASN A 210 -9.13 -27.32 -1.96
N TYR A 211 -7.88 -27.66 -2.17
CA TYR A 211 -7.10 -28.46 -1.21
C TYR A 211 -7.18 -27.89 0.21
N PHE A 212 -7.13 -26.56 0.34
CA PHE A 212 -7.11 -25.94 1.65
C PHE A 212 -8.47 -26.01 2.34
N SER A 213 -9.58 -25.77 1.64
CA SER A 213 -10.93 -25.87 2.20
C SER A 213 -11.28 -27.30 2.62
N ILE A 214 -10.90 -28.28 1.82
CA ILE A 214 -11.18 -29.70 2.09
C ILE A 214 -10.44 -30.20 3.33
N ASN A 215 -9.17 -29.80 3.51
CA ASN A 215 -8.34 -30.34 4.60
C ASN A 215 -8.43 -29.52 5.90
N PHE A 216 -8.62 -28.20 5.82
CA PHE A 216 -8.53 -27.29 6.97
C PHE A 216 -9.84 -26.54 7.28
N GLY A 217 -10.79 -26.54 6.34
CA GLY A 217 -12.11 -25.92 6.53
C GLY A 217 -12.93 -26.62 7.60
N GLY A 218 -13.65 -25.84 8.41
CA GLY A 218 -14.47 -26.37 9.51
C GLY A 218 -13.66 -26.92 10.70
N LYS A 219 -12.33 -26.79 10.69
CA LYS A 219 -11.42 -27.23 11.78
C LYS A 219 -10.50 -26.09 12.22
N TYR A 220 -9.62 -25.67 11.34
CA TYR A 220 -8.66 -24.58 11.59
C TYR A 220 -9.22 -23.21 11.21
N PHE A 221 -10.13 -23.18 10.22
CA PHE A 221 -10.72 -21.96 9.68
C PHE A 221 -12.21 -22.16 9.38
N ASP A 222 -12.96 -21.04 9.33
CA ASP A 222 -14.28 -21.06 8.70
C ASP A 222 -14.18 -21.62 7.27
N TYR A 223 -15.21 -22.35 6.83
CA TYR A 223 -15.13 -23.07 5.56
C TYR A 223 -15.00 -22.13 4.35
N GLY A 224 -15.79 -21.04 4.33
CA GLY A 224 -15.69 -20.03 3.28
C GLY A 224 -14.34 -19.33 3.26
N VAL A 225 -13.83 -18.95 4.42
CA VAL A 225 -12.51 -18.35 4.58
C VAL A 225 -11.39 -19.31 4.12
N SER A 226 -11.54 -20.60 4.37
CA SER A 226 -10.54 -21.59 3.91
C SER A 226 -10.50 -21.72 2.39
N LYS A 227 -11.63 -21.54 1.67
CA LYS A 227 -11.65 -21.43 0.21
C LYS A 227 -10.83 -20.22 -0.27
N LEU A 228 -11.03 -19.07 0.40
CA LEU A 228 -10.28 -17.85 0.07
C LEU A 228 -8.76 -18.01 0.31
N ILE A 229 -8.35 -18.64 1.41
CA ILE A 229 -6.93 -18.89 1.68
C ILE A 229 -6.31 -19.75 0.55
N GLY A 230 -6.98 -20.83 0.17
CA GLY A 230 -6.53 -21.70 -0.91
C GLY A 230 -6.49 -21.01 -2.26
N TYR A 231 -7.51 -20.21 -2.57
CA TYR A 231 -7.55 -19.38 -3.78
C TYR A 231 -6.39 -18.38 -3.84
N VAL A 232 -6.17 -17.63 -2.76
CA VAL A 232 -5.08 -16.64 -2.67
C VAL A 232 -3.73 -17.34 -2.84
N ARG A 233 -3.52 -18.48 -2.16
CA ARG A 233 -2.26 -19.24 -2.29
C ARG A 233 -2.00 -19.68 -3.75
N GLN A 234 -3.03 -20.19 -4.42
CA GLN A 234 -2.92 -20.61 -5.82
C GLN A 234 -2.67 -19.41 -6.74
N ASN A 235 -3.41 -18.32 -6.55
CA ASN A 235 -3.29 -17.14 -7.38
C ASN A 235 -1.91 -16.46 -7.25
N ILE A 236 -1.29 -16.48 -6.05
CA ILE A 236 0.11 -16.04 -5.88
C ILE A 236 1.05 -16.91 -6.72
N GLU A 237 0.83 -18.23 -6.80
CA GLU A 237 1.62 -19.13 -7.64
C GLU A 237 1.42 -18.84 -9.14
N ASP A 238 0.18 -18.67 -9.57
CA ASP A 238 -0.16 -18.40 -10.97
C ASP A 238 0.45 -17.07 -11.46
N ARG A 239 0.63 -16.11 -10.55
CA ARG A 239 1.31 -14.82 -10.82
C ARG A 239 2.83 -14.89 -10.73
N ARG A 240 3.43 -16.08 -10.55
CA ARG A 240 4.89 -16.22 -10.31
C ARG A 240 5.74 -15.55 -11.40
N GLY A 241 5.29 -15.58 -12.65
CA GLY A 241 5.97 -14.95 -13.79
C GLY A 241 5.90 -13.41 -13.80
N GLU A 242 4.99 -12.80 -13.04
CA GLU A 242 4.81 -11.36 -12.94
C GLU A 242 5.52 -10.76 -11.72
N LEU A 243 5.94 -11.61 -10.77
CA LEU A 243 6.49 -11.21 -9.48
C LEU A 243 8.00 -11.42 -9.45
N THR A 244 8.72 -10.50 -8.80
CA THR A 244 10.10 -10.78 -8.38
C THR A 244 10.10 -11.85 -7.27
N ASP A 245 11.24 -12.50 -7.01
CA ASP A 245 11.35 -13.45 -5.89
C ASP A 245 10.99 -12.79 -4.56
N LYS A 246 11.40 -11.55 -4.38
CA LYS A 246 11.09 -10.76 -3.19
C LYS A 246 9.58 -10.50 -3.06
N GLU A 247 8.92 -10.07 -4.13
CA GLU A 247 7.47 -9.82 -4.16
C GLU A 247 6.66 -11.09 -3.85
N TYR A 248 7.06 -12.21 -4.46
CA TYR A 248 6.45 -13.51 -4.20
C TYR A 248 6.54 -13.90 -2.73
N ASN A 249 7.73 -13.80 -2.12
CA ASN A 249 7.93 -14.11 -0.70
C ASN A 249 7.20 -13.12 0.22
N ILE A 250 7.06 -11.85 -0.15
CA ILE A 250 6.26 -10.86 0.59
C ILE A 250 4.78 -11.28 0.58
N LEU A 251 4.22 -11.65 -0.56
CA LEU A 251 2.81 -12.08 -0.65
C LEU A 251 2.55 -13.36 0.14
N LEU A 252 3.40 -14.36 0.04
CA LEU A 252 3.29 -15.59 0.82
C LEU A 252 3.38 -15.31 2.33
N SER A 253 4.35 -14.51 2.75
CA SER A 253 4.50 -14.13 4.15
C SER A 253 3.29 -13.33 4.65
N THR A 254 2.75 -12.44 3.81
CA THR A 254 1.53 -11.70 4.09
C THR A 254 0.34 -12.65 4.31
N LEU A 255 0.18 -13.65 3.44
CA LEU A 255 -0.86 -14.66 3.60
C LEU A 255 -0.68 -15.44 4.92
N ILE A 256 0.53 -15.95 5.20
CA ILE A 256 0.84 -16.71 6.42
C ILE A 256 0.49 -15.90 7.67
N TYR A 257 0.91 -14.64 7.76
CA TYR A 257 0.65 -13.79 8.93
C TYR A 257 -0.83 -13.48 9.14
N ASN A 258 -1.57 -13.21 8.05
CA ASN A 258 -2.98 -12.86 8.16
C ASN A 258 -3.85 -14.10 8.46
N MET A 259 -3.55 -15.25 7.85
CA MET A 259 -4.26 -16.50 8.18
C MET A 259 -3.98 -16.96 9.62
N ASP A 260 -2.76 -16.83 10.12
CA ASP A 260 -2.38 -17.22 11.47
C ASP A 260 -3.19 -16.45 12.53
N ARG A 261 -3.50 -15.18 12.29
CA ARG A 261 -4.30 -14.34 13.20
C ARG A 261 -5.74 -14.81 13.40
N ILE A 262 -6.32 -15.47 12.40
CA ILE A 262 -7.72 -15.93 12.42
C ILE A 262 -7.84 -17.44 12.67
N ALA A 263 -6.71 -18.15 12.68
CA ALA A 263 -6.68 -19.59 12.86
C ALA A 263 -7.24 -20.02 14.23
N ASN A 264 -8.03 -21.09 14.24
CA ASN A 264 -8.56 -21.75 15.44
C ASN A 264 -7.49 -22.65 16.09
N THR A 265 -6.37 -22.03 16.51
CA THR A 265 -5.23 -22.71 17.13
C THR A 265 -4.73 -21.95 18.35
N VAL A 266 -3.89 -22.58 19.14
CA VAL A 266 -3.19 -21.97 20.28
C VAL A 266 -1.82 -21.36 19.91
N GLY A 267 -1.54 -21.17 18.60
CA GLY A 267 -0.30 -20.57 18.09
C GLY A 267 0.62 -21.55 17.35
N HIS A 268 0.14 -22.75 17.04
CA HIS A 268 0.78 -23.72 16.13
C HIS A 268 -0.31 -24.55 15.42
N PHE A 269 0.05 -25.17 14.30
CA PHE A 269 -0.89 -25.91 13.45
C PHE A 269 -0.89 -27.43 13.70
N ASP A 270 -0.28 -27.92 14.78
CA ASP A 270 -0.26 -29.35 15.13
C ASP A 270 -1.65 -29.81 15.58
N ALA A 271 -2.43 -28.91 16.20
CA ALA A 271 -3.79 -29.17 16.62
C ALA A 271 -4.69 -27.93 16.55
N TYR A 272 -5.96 -28.14 16.31
CA TYR A 272 -6.98 -27.09 16.40
C TYR A 272 -7.76 -27.21 17.73
N ILE A 273 -8.36 -26.09 18.17
CA ILE A 273 -9.17 -26.06 19.39
C ILE A 273 -10.48 -26.79 19.12
N GLN A 274 -10.72 -27.88 19.87
CA GLN A 274 -11.95 -28.68 19.78
C GLN A 274 -13.02 -28.15 20.74
N GLY A 275 -14.28 -28.47 20.45
CA GLY A 275 -15.41 -28.16 21.33
C GLY A 275 -15.90 -26.71 21.30
N LYS A 276 -15.38 -25.88 20.40
CA LYS A 276 -15.89 -24.54 20.10
C LYS A 276 -16.37 -24.47 18.65
N GLU A 277 -17.53 -23.83 18.47
CA GLU A 277 -17.93 -23.38 17.13
C GLU A 277 -16.89 -22.41 16.60
N ILE A 278 -16.48 -22.57 15.34
CA ILE A 278 -15.47 -21.70 14.73
C ILE A 278 -16.08 -20.32 14.56
N GLU A 279 -15.47 -19.33 15.18
CA GLU A 279 -15.86 -17.94 14.98
C GLU A 279 -15.72 -17.57 13.49
N LYS A 280 -16.75 -17.01 12.90
CA LYS A 280 -16.71 -16.44 11.55
C LYS A 280 -15.83 -15.18 11.55
N LYS A 281 -14.54 -15.37 11.37
CA LYS A 281 -13.58 -14.27 11.22
C LYS A 281 -13.32 -14.05 9.73
N SER A 282 -13.46 -12.81 9.27
CA SER A 282 -13.08 -12.46 7.90
C SER A 282 -11.55 -12.46 7.75
N LEU A 283 -11.06 -12.98 6.62
CA LEU A 283 -9.67 -12.82 6.23
C LEU A 283 -9.50 -11.44 5.55
N THR A 284 -8.77 -10.56 6.20
CA THR A 284 -8.33 -9.29 5.59
C THR A 284 -6.82 -9.31 5.49
N LEU A 285 -6.30 -9.31 4.26
CA LEU A 285 -4.87 -9.34 3.98
C LEU A 285 -4.27 -7.94 4.12
N ARG A 286 -3.34 -7.80 5.05
CA ARG A 286 -2.55 -6.59 5.28
C ARG A 286 -1.09 -6.92 5.04
N LEU A 287 -0.41 -6.05 4.30
CA LEU A 287 0.99 -6.24 3.92
C LEU A 287 1.90 -6.32 5.15
N ILE A 288 2.91 -7.18 5.08
CA ILE A 288 4.00 -7.23 6.08
C ILE A 288 4.92 -6.01 5.95
N ASP A 289 5.66 -5.66 7.01
CA ASP A 289 6.69 -4.61 7.02
C ASP A 289 7.97 -5.11 6.34
N ALA A 290 7.90 -5.32 5.02
CA ALA A 290 9.01 -5.83 4.23
C ALA A 290 10.11 -4.76 4.08
N ARG A 291 11.35 -5.21 4.22
CA ARG A 291 12.57 -4.41 4.05
C ARG A 291 13.55 -5.14 3.13
N SER A 292 14.42 -4.40 2.47
CA SER A 292 15.56 -4.95 1.75
C SER A 292 16.83 -4.70 2.57
N CYS A 293 17.45 -5.77 3.07
CA CYS A 293 18.61 -5.68 3.95
C CYS A 293 19.83 -6.28 3.26
N ASP A 294 20.92 -5.49 3.15
CA ASP A 294 22.15 -5.94 2.47
C ASP A 294 22.99 -6.88 3.34
N ASN A 295 22.81 -6.83 4.67
CA ASN A 295 23.58 -7.57 5.65
C ASN A 295 22.90 -8.85 6.16
N VAL A 296 21.85 -9.32 5.48
CA VAL A 296 21.08 -10.50 5.89
C VAL A 296 21.37 -11.69 4.97
N ALA A 297 21.65 -12.84 5.56
CA ALA A 297 21.71 -14.14 4.88
C ALA A 297 20.67 -15.09 5.49
N ILE A 298 20.02 -15.89 4.64
CA ILE A 298 18.92 -16.77 5.07
C ILE A 298 19.19 -18.19 4.58
N TYR A 299 19.20 -19.13 5.52
CA TYR A 299 19.43 -20.55 5.27
C TYR A 299 18.25 -21.40 5.74
N GLN A 300 18.15 -22.61 5.20
CA GLN A 300 17.21 -23.64 5.62
C GLN A 300 17.98 -24.95 5.78
N GLU A 301 18.78 -25.02 6.79
CA GLU A 301 19.69 -26.13 7.01
C GLU A 301 19.45 -26.82 8.35
N ASN A 302 19.76 -28.11 8.41
CA ASN A 302 19.71 -28.86 9.64
C ASN A 302 20.94 -28.52 10.49
N SER A 303 20.73 -27.74 11.54
CA SER A 303 21.82 -27.31 12.45
C SER A 303 22.39 -28.43 13.35
N ASN A 304 21.85 -29.67 13.23
CA ASN A 304 22.33 -30.82 14.01
C ASN A 304 23.23 -31.77 13.16
N THR A 305 23.46 -31.44 11.91
CA THR A 305 24.37 -32.15 11.01
C THR A 305 25.58 -31.31 10.68
#